data_bfed112dc88ca6416035212dcc6dff07
#
_entry.id   bfed112dc88ca6416035212dcc6dff07
#
_cell.length_a   1.000
_cell.length_b   1.000
_cell.length_c   1.000
_cell.angle_alpha   90.00
_cell.angle_beta   90.00
_cell.angle_gamma   90.00
#
_symmetry.space_group_name_H-M   'P 1'
#
loop_
_entity.id
_entity.type
_entity.pdbx_description
1 polymer ?
#
loop_
_entity_poly.entity_id
_entity_poly.type
_entity_poly.pdbx_seq_one_letter_code
_entity_poly.pdbx_strand_id
1 'polypeptide(L)'
;LARGVYGQRQQGVQMIRIKIPYGKLSSHQLRRISEVSDEYSRGRLHITTRQDIQIHYVDLNRTPELWAELERDEVTLREACGNTVRNVTASETAGFDVDEPFDVSPYADALFKFFLRNPICQEMGRKFKVSFSSSDSDTGLSYIHDLGFIAKIENNVRGFKVMIGGGLGSQPRHADTLYNFLPSDKIIPLMEGVLRVFDRHGERKSRSKA
;
A
#
# COMPACT_ATOMS: atom_id res chain seq x y z
N LEU A 1 -15.84 -2.60 -2.37
CA LEU A 1 -14.42 -2.73 -2.76
C LEU A 1 -13.51 -1.87 -1.88
N ALA A 2 -13.77 -0.58 -1.72
CA ALA A 2 -12.92 0.33 -0.93
C ALA A 2 -12.77 -0.08 0.55
N ARG A 3 -13.66 -0.92 1.06
CA ARG A 3 -13.62 -1.47 2.42
C ARG A 3 -12.99 -2.87 2.51
N GLY A 4 -12.16 -3.25 1.54
CA GLY A 4 -11.40 -4.49 1.56
C GLY A 4 -12.19 -5.76 1.24
N VAL A 5 -13.46 -5.68 0.85
CA VAL A 5 -14.31 -6.85 0.54
C VAL A 5 -14.38 -7.08 -0.97
N TYR A 6 -14.10 -8.30 -1.39
CA TYR A 6 -14.16 -8.75 -2.80
C TYR A 6 -15.01 -10.01 -2.94
N GLY A 7 -15.89 -10.03 -3.93
CA GLY A 7 -16.53 -11.27 -4.37
C GLY A 7 -15.51 -12.28 -4.88
N GLN A 8 -15.64 -13.54 -4.45
CA GLN A 8 -14.87 -14.66 -4.96
C GLN A 8 -15.61 -15.38 -6.10
N ARG A 9 -14.91 -16.28 -6.80
CA ARG A 9 -15.55 -17.15 -7.79
C ARG A 9 -16.54 -18.12 -7.16
N GLN A 10 -16.28 -18.55 -5.94
CA GLN A 10 -17.16 -19.41 -5.16
C GLN A 10 -18.37 -18.59 -4.68
N GLN A 11 -19.58 -19.13 -4.89
CA GLN A 11 -20.80 -18.46 -4.49
C GLN A 11 -20.94 -18.37 -2.96
N GLY A 12 -21.54 -17.28 -2.49
CA GLY A 12 -21.84 -17.05 -1.07
C GLY A 12 -20.66 -16.60 -0.22
N VAL A 13 -19.46 -16.52 -0.76
CA VAL A 13 -18.26 -16.16 0.02
C VAL A 13 -17.47 -15.01 -0.60
N GLN A 14 -16.74 -14.31 0.26
CA GLN A 14 -15.95 -13.11 -0.06
C GLN A 14 -14.50 -13.30 0.34
N MET A 15 -13.62 -12.57 -0.34
CA MET A 15 -12.24 -12.36 0.08
C MET A 15 -12.16 -11.03 0.82
N ILE A 16 -11.59 -11.05 2.00
CA ILE A 16 -11.29 -9.86 2.79
C ILE A 16 -9.79 -9.55 2.63
N ARG A 17 -9.46 -8.28 2.35
CA ARG A 17 -8.07 -7.83 2.31
C ARG A 17 -7.83 -6.84 3.43
N ILE A 18 -6.86 -7.17 4.26
CA ILE A 18 -6.37 -6.36 5.37
C ILE A 18 -5.20 -5.53 4.86
N LYS A 19 -5.23 -4.22 5.13
CA LYS A 19 -4.15 -3.30 4.77
C LYS A 19 -3.12 -3.29 5.89
N ILE A 20 -1.89 -3.69 5.57
CA ILE A 20 -0.78 -3.74 6.51
C ILE A 20 0.25 -2.68 6.08
N PRO A 21 0.22 -1.47 6.67
CA PRO A 21 1.13 -0.40 6.27
C PRO A 21 2.59 -0.84 6.35
N TYR A 22 3.33 -0.65 5.26
CA TYR A 22 4.74 -1.04 5.10
C TYR A 22 5.08 -2.45 5.66
N GLY A 23 4.10 -3.36 5.64
CA GLY A 23 4.27 -4.74 6.08
C GLY A 23 4.44 -4.95 7.59
N LYS A 24 4.34 -3.88 8.39
CA LYS A 24 4.60 -3.96 9.82
C LYS A 24 3.37 -4.40 10.60
N LEU A 25 3.53 -5.46 11.38
CA LEU A 25 2.53 -5.97 12.31
C LEU A 25 3.14 -6.16 13.70
N SER A 26 2.38 -5.81 14.74
CA SER A 26 2.69 -6.28 16.09
C SER A 26 2.29 -7.74 16.26
N SER A 27 2.90 -8.43 17.22
CA SER A 27 2.51 -9.81 17.56
C SER A 27 1.03 -9.91 17.98
N HIS A 28 0.51 -8.86 18.62
CA HIS A 28 -0.89 -8.76 19.02
C HIS A 28 -1.83 -8.68 17.80
N GLN A 29 -1.51 -7.83 16.83
CA GLN A 29 -2.27 -7.72 15.57
C GLN A 29 -2.23 -9.01 14.78
N LEU A 30 -1.07 -9.67 14.67
CA LEU A 30 -0.95 -10.95 13.98
C LEU A 30 -1.80 -12.04 14.65
N ARG A 31 -1.81 -12.08 15.98
CA ARG A 31 -2.69 -13.00 16.75
C ARG A 31 -4.16 -12.73 16.45
N ARG A 32 -4.61 -11.46 16.49
CA ARG A 32 -5.99 -11.09 16.16
C ARG A 32 -6.37 -11.50 14.74
N ILE A 33 -5.52 -11.28 13.76
CA ILE A 33 -5.76 -11.69 12.37
C ILE A 33 -5.90 -13.22 12.27
N SER A 34 -5.11 -13.97 13.01
CA SER A 34 -5.19 -15.44 13.06
C SER A 34 -6.52 -15.89 13.66
N GLU A 35 -6.90 -15.37 14.84
CA GLU A 35 -8.16 -15.68 15.52
C GLU A 35 -9.37 -15.38 14.62
N VAL A 36 -9.37 -14.22 13.97
CA VAL A 36 -10.42 -13.84 13.01
C VAL A 36 -10.45 -14.78 11.80
N SER A 37 -9.31 -15.24 11.31
CA SER A 37 -9.26 -16.22 10.22
C SER A 37 -9.86 -17.57 10.63
N ASP A 38 -9.58 -18.03 11.85
CA ASP A 38 -10.12 -19.27 12.38
C ASP A 38 -11.65 -19.20 12.56
N GLU A 39 -12.14 -18.10 13.13
CA GLU A 39 -13.56 -17.93 13.44
C GLU A 39 -14.42 -17.66 12.19
N TYR A 40 -13.99 -16.74 11.31
CA TYR A 40 -14.80 -16.24 10.19
C TYR A 40 -14.51 -16.92 8.85
N SER A 41 -13.52 -17.82 8.79
CA SER A 41 -13.07 -18.43 7.55
C SER A 41 -12.63 -19.88 7.77
N ARG A 42 -11.46 -20.25 7.24
CA ARG A 42 -10.91 -21.61 7.25
C ARG A 42 -9.55 -21.72 7.93
N GLY A 43 -9.17 -20.73 8.72
CA GLY A 43 -7.89 -20.68 9.42
C GLY A 43 -6.68 -20.56 8.50
N ARG A 44 -6.85 -19.99 7.28
CA ARG A 44 -5.77 -19.81 6.32
C ARG A 44 -5.64 -18.36 5.91
N LEU A 45 -4.42 -17.85 5.99
CA LEU A 45 -4.06 -16.51 5.56
C LEU A 45 -3.24 -16.54 4.27
N HIS A 46 -3.43 -15.55 3.41
CA HIS A 46 -2.64 -15.35 2.20
C HIS A 46 -1.89 -14.02 2.28
N ILE A 47 -0.57 -14.07 2.32
CA ILE A 47 0.29 -12.89 2.28
C ILE A 47 0.44 -12.46 0.81
N THR A 48 0.24 -11.17 0.54
CA THR A 48 0.31 -10.63 -0.82
C THR A 48 1.68 -10.01 -1.11
N THR A 49 2.02 -9.88 -2.40
CA THR A 49 3.22 -9.18 -2.86
C THR A 49 3.21 -7.66 -2.54
N ARG A 50 2.14 -7.15 -1.96
CA ARG A 50 2.04 -5.76 -1.48
C ARG A 50 1.94 -5.66 0.03
N GLN A 51 2.50 -6.65 0.72
CA GLN A 51 2.55 -6.68 2.19
C GLN A 51 1.17 -6.61 2.86
N ASP A 52 0.09 -6.94 2.13
CA ASP A 52 -1.25 -7.10 2.68
C ASP A 52 -1.50 -8.55 3.08
N ILE A 53 -2.51 -8.78 3.93
CA ILE A 53 -3.02 -10.11 4.25
C ILE A 53 -4.44 -10.27 3.70
N GLN A 54 -4.75 -11.47 3.19
CA GLN A 54 -6.09 -11.82 2.71
C GLN A 54 -6.65 -12.99 3.51
N ILE A 55 -7.94 -12.89 3.84
CA ILE A 55 -8.76 -13.96 4.38
C ILE A 55 -9.79 -14.32 3.30
N HIS A 56 -9.84 -15.59 2.92
CA HIS A 56 -10.75 -16.09 1.89
C HIS A 56 -11.92 -16.85 2.51
N TYR A 57 -13.00 -17.01 1.74
CA TYR A 57 -14.20 -17.77 2.14
C TYR A 57 -14.98 -17.20 3.30
N VAL A 58 -15.00 -15.88 3.47
CA VAL A 58 -15.77 -15.19 4.50
C VAL A 58 -17.24 -15.03 4.04
N ASP A 59 -18.20 -15.32 4.89
CA ASP A 59 -19.61 -15.01 4.65
C ASP A 59 -19.81 -13.49 4.65
N LEU A 60 -20.53 -12.98 3.64
CA LEU A 60 -20.79 -11.54 3.51
C LEU A 60 -21.54 -10.98 4.72
N ASN A 61 -22.47 -11.74 5.27
CA ASN A 61 -23.29 -11.31 6.40
C ASN A 61 -22.47 -11.16 7.70
N ARG A 62 -21.38 -11.92 7.84
CA ARG A 62 -20.46 -11.83 8.98
C ARG A 62 -19.36 -10.78 8.83
N THR A 63 -19.27 -10.12 7.67
CA THR A 63 -18.24 -9.11 7.42
C THR A 63 -18.25 -7.94 8.41
N PRO A 64 -19.40 -7.38 8.85
CA PRO A 64 -19.42 -6.30 9.84
C PRO A 64 -18.83 -6.70 11.20
N GLU A 65 -19.11 -7.93 11.67
CA GLU A 65 -18.54 -8.47 12.91
C GLU A 65 -17.02 -8.64 12.79
N LEU A 66 -16.57 -9.25 11.69
CA LEU A 66 -15.15 -9.39 11.36
C LEU A 66 -14.40 -8.05 11.37
N TRP A 67 -15.00 -7.01 10.82
CA TRP A 67 -14.41 -5.67 10.84
C TRP A 67 -14.29 -5.14 12.27
N ALA A 68 -15.32 -5.30 13.09
CA ALA A 68 -15.31 -4.86 14.49
C ALA A 68 -14.20 -5.55 15.29
N GLU A 69 -14.00 -6.86 15.09
CA GLU A 69 -12.93 -7.61 15.75
C GLU A 69 -11.51 -7.09 15.35
N LEU A 70 -11.29 -6.84 14.06
CA LEU A 70 -10.01 -6.32 13.59
C LEU A 70 -9.75 -4.88 14.08
N GLU A 71 -10.79 -4.05 14.15
CA GLU A 71 -10.67 -2.65 14.58
C GLU A 71 -10.27 -2.51 16.07
N ARG A 72 -10.54 -3.51 16.92
CA ARG A 72 -10.07 -3.54 18.33
C ARG A 72 -8.56 -3.42 18.47
N ASP A 73 -7.83 -3.92 17.47
CA ASP A 73 -6.37 -3.91 17.43
C ASP A 73 -5.82 -2.95 16.34
N GLU A 74 -6.62 -1.96 15.96
CA GLU A 74 -6.27 -0.94 14.96
C GLU A 74 -5.91 -1.52 13.58
N VAL A 75 -6.41 -2.72 13.26
CA VAL A 75 -6.20 -3.36 11.96
C VAL A 75 -7.27 -2.88 10.99
N THR A 76 -6.85 -2.24 9.90
CA THR A 76 -7.77 -1.63 8.94
C THR A 76 -7.88 -2.41 7.62
N LEU A 77 -9.10 -2.39 7.05
CA LEU A 77 -9.38 -2.89 5.71
C LEU A 77 -9.66 -1.75 4.72
N ARG A 78 -9.64 -0.52 5.21
CA ARG A 78 -9.98 0.66 4.41
C ARG A 78 -8.98 0.83 3.28
N GLU A 79 -9.52 1.05 2.08
CA GLU A 79 -8.72 1.29 0.87
C GLU A 79 -7.71 0.16 0.52
N ALA A 80 -7.84 -1.00 1.15
CA ALA A 80 -7.06 -2.18 0.74
C ALA A 80 -7.41 -2.64 -0.68
N CYS A 81 -8.56 -2.20 -1.18
CA CYS A 81 -9.10 -2.51 -2.49
C CYS A 81 -9.70 -1.26 -3.15
N GLY A 82 -10.03 -1.34 -4.45
CA GLY A 82 -10.66 -0.23 -5.19
C GLY A 82 -9.65 0.69 -5.89
N ASN A 83 -10.18 1.78 -6.42
CA ASN A 83 -9.40 2.82 -7.13
C ASN A 83 -9.01 3.92 -6.14
N THR A 84 -8.16 3.58 -5.22
CA THR A 84 -7.68 4.40 -4.11
C THR A 84 -6.17 4.33 -4.04
N VAL A 85 -5.56 5.09 -3.14
CA VAL A 85 -4.17 4.84 -2.73
C VAL A 85 -4.13 3.51 -2.00
N ARG A 86 -3.42 2.55 -2.59
CA ARG A 86 -3.28 1.20 -2.05
C ARG A 86 -2.29 1.21 -0.90
N ASN A 87 -2.04 0.03 -0.34
CA ASN A 87 -1.04 -0.08 0.72
C ASN A 87 0.26 0.60 0.31
N VAL A 88 0.84 1.40 1.19
CA VAL A 88 2.19 1.92 1.06
C VAL A 88 3.13 0.80 1.50
N THR A 89 3.98 0.34 0.61
CA THR A 89 4.96 -0.71 0.89
C THR A 89 6.33 -0.12 1.23
N ALA A 90 7.17 -0.87 1.91
CA ALA A 90 8.56 -0.51 2.17
C ALA A 90 9.48 -1.73 2.05
N SER A 91 10.78 -1.50 2.05
CA SER A 91 11.76 -2.59 2.17
C SER A 91 11.45 -3.44 3.39
N GLU A 92 11.55 -4.75 3.27
CA GLU A 92 11.29 -5.70 4.36
C GLU A 92 12.31 -5.59 5.50
N THR A 93 13.48 -5.03 5.21
CA THR A 93 14.58 -4.79 6.16
C THR A 93 14.63 -3.35 6.67
N ALA A 94 13.62 -2.52 6.38
CA ALA A 94 13.62 -1.12 6.80
C ALA A 94 13.76 -0.98 8.33
N GLY A 95 14.71 -0.15 8.75
CA GLY A 95 15.07 0.09 10.15
C GLY A 95 16.20 -0.79 10.68
N PHE A 96 16.67 -1.78 9.91
CA PHE A 96 17.81 -2.65 10.27
C PHE A 96 18.68 -3.09 9.08
N ASP A 97 18.44 -2.54 7.90
CA ASP A 97 19.30 -2.74 6.73
C ASP A 97 20.64 -2.00 6.96
N VAL A 98 21.75 -2.73 6.83
CA VAL A 98 23.09 -2.17 7.06
C VAL A 98 23.48 -1.10 6.05
N ASP A 99 22.87 -1.10 4.88
CA ASP A 99 23.13 -0.17 3.77
C ASP A 99 22.13 1.00 3.75
N GLU A 100 21.16 1.04 4.68
CA GLU A 100 20.19 2.13 4.69
C GLU A 100 20.78 3.43 5.24
N PRO A 101 20.65 4.57 4.54
CA PRO A 101 21.06 5.85 5.08
C PRO A 101 20.21 6.31 6.26
N PHE A 102 18.96 5.84 6.35
CA PHE A 102 18.03 6.03 7.47
C PHE A 102 16.80 5.13 7.31
N ASP A 103 16.11 4.83 8.41
CA ASP A 103 14.85 4.06 8.42
C ASP A 103 13.76 4.79 7.64
N VAL A 104 13.20 4.13 6.61
CA VAL A 104 12.12 4.66 5.77
C VAL A 104 10.72 4.42 6.34
N SER A 105 10.59 3.57 7.36
CA SER A 105 9.29 3.21 7.96
C SER A 105 8.49 4.42 8.47
N PRO A 106 9.09 5.43 9.14
CA PRO A 106 8.35 6.61 9.59
C PRO A 106 7.75 7.43 8.44
N TYR A 107 8.43 7.46 7.30
CA TYR A 107 7.95 8.18 6.11
C TYR A 107 6.82 7.44 5.41
N ALA A 108 6.93 6.12 5.31
CA ALA A 108 5.86 5.27 4.79
C ALA A 108 4.60 5.36 5.66
N ASP A 109 4.76 5.36 6.99
CA ASP A 109 3.68 5.54 7.96
C ASP A 109 3.01 6.92 7.83
N ALA A 110 3.79 7.98 7.74
CA ALA A 110 3.28 9.35 7.56
C ALA A 110 2.46 9.48 6.27
N LEU A 111 2.96 8.92 5.17
CA LEU A 111 2.24 8.90 3.90
C LEU A 111 0.93 8.09 4.02
N PHE A 112 0.99 6.89 4.59
CA PHE A 112 -0.19 6.06 4.82
C PHE A 112 -1.25 6.81 5.61
N LYS A 113 -0.89 7.40 6.77
CA LYS A 113 -1.82 8.12 7.64
C LYS A 113 -2.44 9.34 6.96
N PHE A 114 -1.64 10.10 6.22
CA PHE A 114 -2.12 11.31 5.53
C PHE A 114 -3.13 10.99 4.42
N PHE A 115 -2.89 9.92 3.65
CA PHE A 115 -3.74 9.60 2.50
C PHE A 115 -4.88 8.63 2.83
N LEU A 116 -4.87 7.99 3.99
CA LEU A 116 -6.01 7.17 4.43
C LEU A 116 -7.24 8.05 4.66
N ARG A 117 -8.34 7.72 4.01
CA ARG A 117 -9.61 8.49 4.00
C ARG A 117 -9.50 9.90 3.39
N ASN A 118 -8.39 10.24 2.78
CA ASN A 118 -8.28 11.54 2.13
C ASN A 118 -9.22 11.63 0.93
N PRO A 119 -10.08 12.65 0.84
CA PRO A 119 -11.08 12.77 -0.24
C PRO A 119 -10.47 12.74 -1.65
N ILE A 120 -9.28 13.28 -1.84
CA ILE A 120 -8.61 13.29 -3.16
C ILE A 120 -8.22 11.89 -3.65
N CYS A 121 -8.17 10.91 -2.76
CA CYS A 121 -7.73 9.54 -3.05
C CYS A 121 -8.91 8.57 -3.25
N GLN A 122 -10.13 9.07 -3.24
CA GLN A 122 -11.33 8.25 -3.41
C GLN A 122 -11.76 8.27 -4.87
N GLU A 123 -12.19 7.10 -5.38
CA GLU A 123 -12.76 6.95 -6.74
C GLU A 123 -11.88 7.49 -7.89
N MET A 124 -10.56 7.39 -7.73
CA MET A 124 -9.61 7.73 -8.80
C MET A 124 -9.84 6.86 -10.05
N GLY A 125 -9.30 7.27 -11.20
CA GLY A 125 -9.39 6.47 -12.45
C GLY A 125 -8.86 5.05 -12.29
N ARG A 126 -7.82 4.87 -11.47
CA ARG A 126 -7.18 3.58 -11.19
C ARG A 126 -6.61 3.55 -9.78
N LYS A 127 -6.28 2.34 -9.28
CA LYS A 127 -5.50 2.15 -8.04
C LYS A 127 -4.13 2.78 -8.19
N PHE A 128 -3.67 3.47 -7.16
CA PHE A 128 -2.35 4.08 -7.08
C PHE A 128 -1.48 3.35 -6.04
N LYS A 129 -0.25 3.02 -6.39
CA LYS A 129 0.66 2.20 -5.57
C LYS A 129 1.94 2.97 -5.28
N VAL A 130 2.34 2.96 -4.03
CA VAL A 130 3.54 3.64 -3.53
C VAL A 130 4.46 2.64 -2.85
N SER A 131 5.76 2.82 -3.00
CA SER A 131 6.78 2.01 -2.33
C SER A 131 7.93 2.87 -1.85
N PHE A 132 8.54 2.43 -0.73
CA PHE A 132 9.78 2.96 -0.20
C PHE A 132 10.88 1.90 -0.22
N SER A 133 12.07 2.27 -0.67
CA SER A 133 13.26 1.43 -0.57
C SER A 133 14.28 2.05 0.38
N SER A 134 14.81 1.21 1.27
CA SER A 134 15.79 1.62 2.30
C SER A 134 17.13 2.03 1.71
N SER A 135 17.53 1.46 0.55
CA SER A 135 18.81 1.68 -0.09
C SER A 135 18.73 1.55 -1.60
N ASP A 136 19.84 1.75 -2.30
CA ASP A 136 19.96 1.60 -3.75
C ASP A 136 19.76 0.16 -4.25
N SER A 137 19.76 -0.85 -3.37
CA SER A 137 19.41 -2.22 -3.73
C SER A 137 17.94 -2.38 -4.14
N ASP A 138 17.11 -1.38 -3.85
CA ASP A 138 15.70 -1.27 -4.22
C ASP A 138 14.85 -2.50 -3.83
N THR A 139 15.03 -3.03 -2.64
CA THR A 139 14.26 -4.18 -2.14
C THR A 139 12.76 -3.86 -2.00
N GLY A 140 12.39 -2.57 -1.85
CA GLY A 140 11.00 -2.10 -1.91
C GLY A 140 10.40 -2.07 -3.32
N LEU A 141 11.20 -2.38 -4.37
CA LEU A 141 10.78 -2.45 -5.77
C LEU A 141 10.19 -1.12 -6.30
N SER A 142 10.83 0.00 -5.98
CA SER A 142 10.37 1.35 -6.34
C SER A 142 10.17 1.55 -7.84
N TYR A 143 10.98 0.88 -8.69
CA TYR A 143 10.92 1.00 -10.13
C TYR A 143 9.68 0.39 -10.80
N ILE A 144 8.89 -0.40 -10.09
CA ILE A 144 7.66 -1.02 -10.63
C ILE A 144 6.37 -0.47 -10.01
N HIS A 145 6.49 0.63 -9.27
CA HIS A 145 5.37 1.31 -8.62
C HIS A 145 4.97 2.60 -9.33
N ASP A 146 3.74 3.05 -9.15
CA ASP A 146 3.26 4.32 -9.70
C ASP A 146 4.08 5.50 -9.14
N LEU A 147 4.50 5.40 -7.86
CA LEU A 147 5.42 6.32 -7.21
C LEU A 147 6.37 5.53 -6.30
N GLY A 148 7.67 5.70 -6.47
CA GLY A 148 8.71 5.04 -5.70
C GLY A 148 9.64 6.04 -5.04
N PHE A 149 10.09 5.72 -3.82
CA PHE A 149 11.04 6.53 -3.04
C PHE A 149 12.22 5.66 -2.63
N ILE A 150 13.45 6.06 -2.97
CA ILE A 150 14.68 5.38 -2.54
C ILE A 150 15.43 6.33 -1.61
N ALA A 151 15.73 5.88 -0.39
CA ALA A 151 16.37 6.71 0.64
C ALA A 151 17.73 7.24 0.21
N LYS A 152 17.98 8.52 0.45
CA LYS A 152 19.22 9.25 0.14
C LYS A 152 19.53 10.28 1.20
N ILE A 153 20.82 10.53 1.42
CA ILE A 153 21.30 11.70 2.17
C ILE A 153 22.17 12.53 1.23
N GLU A 154 21.84 13.82 1.10
CA GLU A 154 22.68 14.80 0.41
C GLU A 154 22.90 16.01 1.32
N ASN A 155 24.15 16.46 1.45
CA ASN A 155 24.52 17.59 2.30
C ASN A 155 23.95 17.51 3.74
N ASN A 156 23.98 16.32 4.35
CA ASN A 156 23.40 16.00 5.66
C ASN A 156 21.86 16.16 5.76
N VAL A 157 21.17 16.29 4.64
CA VAL A 157 19.70 16.33 4.57
C VAL A 157 19.17 14.96 4.16
N ARG A 158 18.19 14.43 4.91
CA ARG A 158 17.45 13.23 4.51
C ARG A 158 16.51 13.56 3.36
N GLY A 159 16.47 12.71 2.38
CA GLY A 159 15.61 12.85 1.21
C GLY A 159 15.47 11.55 0.46
N PHE A 160 14.93 11.62 -0.74
CA PHE A 160 14.65 10.45 -1.56
C PHE A 160 14.97 10.73 -3.04
N LYS A 161 15.55 9.75 -3.71
CA LYS A 161 15.40 9.64 -5.15
C LYS A 161 13.96 9.24 -5.43
N VAL A 162 13.30 9.95 -6.32
CA VAL A 162 11.85 9.73 -6.60
C VAL A 162 11.70 9.16 -8.00
N MET A 163 10.96 8.04 -8.06
CA MET A 163 10.60 7.33 -9.28
C MET A 163 9.12 7.47 -9.56
N ILE A 164 8.72 7.63 -10.83
CA ILE A 164 7.31 7.82 -11.23
C ILE A 164 6.94 7.02 -12.48
N GLY A 165 5.72 6.53 -12.53
CA GLY A 165 5.13 5.93 -13.73
C GLY A 165 5.49 4.46 -13.98
N GLY A 166 5.97 3.74 -12.97
CA GLY A 166 6.19 2.29 -13.04
C GLY A 166 4.90 1.48 -12.92
N GLY A 167 4.93 0.26 -13.42
CA GLY A 167 3.79 -0.65 -13.31
C GLY A 167 4.00 -2.00 -13.97
N LEU A 168 3.22 -2.98 -13.49
CA LEU A 168 3.21 -4.36 -13.99
C LEU A 168 1.82 -4.72 -14.59
N GLY A 169 1.23 -3.78 -15.32
CA GLY A 169 -0.04 -4.00 -16.00
C GLY A 169 0.11 -4.80 -17.31
N SER A 170 -0.85 -4.65 -18.22
CA SER A 170 -0.80 -5.26 -19.56
C SER A 170 0.37 -4.75 -20.40
N GLN A 171 0.86 -3.55 -20.11
CA GLN A 171 2.07 -2.97 -20.66
C GLN A 171 3.00 -2.63 -19.50
N PRO A 172 3.86 -3.58 -19.07
CA PRO A 172 4.78 -3.33 -17.96
C PRO A 172 5.78 -2.25 -18.32
N ARG A 173 6.06 -1.37 -17.35
CA ARG A 173 7.00 -0.25 -17.53
C ARG A 173 7.82 -0.04 -16.26
N HIS A 174 9.09 0.24 -16.42
CA HIS A 174 9.95 0.81 -15.40
C HIS A 174 9.58 2.27 -15.14
N ALA A 175 9.62 2.68 -13.89
CA ALA A 175 9.44 4.07 -13.52
C ALA A 175 10.62 4.93 -13.99
N ASP A 176 10.31 6.14 -14.41
CA ASP A 176 11.32 7.16 -14.72
C ASP A 176 11.76 7.90 -13.45
N THR A 177 12.98 8.43 -13.41
CA THR A 177 13.42 9.29 -12.33
C THR A 177 12.76 10.67 -12.46
N LEU A 178 11.96 11.04 -11.46
CA LEU A 178 11.35 12.37 -11.38
C LEU A 178 12.30 13.37 -10.69
N TYR A 179 12.91 12.95 -9.58
CA TYR A 179 13.94 13.71 -8.86
C TYR A 179 15.10 12.80 -8.48
N ASN A 180 16.34 13.26 -8.69
CA ASN A 180 17.50 12.55 -8.16
C ASN A 180 17.58 12.69 -6.65
N PHE A 181 17.14 13.83 -6.12
CA PHE A 181 17.00 14.09 -4.69
C PHE A 181 15.81 15.01 -4.43
N LEU A 182 14.95 14.61 -3.48
CA LEU A 182 13.85 15.39 -2.94
C LEU A 182 13.97 15.37 -1.42
N PRO A 183 14.04 16.52 -0.74
CA PRO A 183 14.03 16.58 0.72
C PRO A 183 12.82 15.87 1.30
N SER A 184 13.00 15.19 2.43
CA SER A 184 11.97 14.32 3.03
C SER A 184 10.70 15.06 3.46
N ASP A 185 10.77 16.35 3.77
CA ASP A 185 9.61 17.20 4.09
C ASP A 185 8.70 17.48 2.88
N LYS A 186 9.14 17.16 1.67
CA LYS A 186 8.42 17.40 0.41
C LYS A 186 7.67 16.18 -0.12
N ILE A 187 7.78 15.00 0.51
CA ILE A 187 7.16 13.77 -0.03
C ILE A 187 5.63 13.83 -0.04
N ILE A 188 5.01 14.38 1.00
CA ILE A 188 3.54 14.51 1.08
C ILE A 188 3.02 15.52 0.04
N PRO A 189 3.53 16.77 -0.02
CA PRO A 189 3.12 17.71 -1.06
C PRO A 189 3.34 17.19 -2.49
N LEU A 190 4.46 16.49 -2.74
CA LEU A 190 4.71 15.89 -4.04
C LEU A 190 3.65 14.84 -4.37
N MET A 191 3.41 13.88 -3.47
CA MET A 191 2.43 12.82 -3.72
C MET A 191 1.02 13.39 -3.92
N GLU A 192 0.63 14.40 -3.16
CA GLU A 192 -0.65 15.08 -3.38
C GLU A 192 -0.75 15.69 -4.79
N GLY A 193 0.31 16.38 -5.24
CA GLY A 193 0.38 16.93 -6.60
C GLY A 193 0.27 15.83 -7.67
N VAL A 194 1.01 14.74 -7.50
CA VAL A 194 0.97 13.59 -8.42
C VAL A 194 -0.42 12.96 -8.47
N LEU A 195 -1.06 12.77 -7.32
CA LEU A 195 -2.42 12.19 -7.26
C LEU A 195 -3.46 13.10 -7.94
N ARG A 196 -3.37 14.42 -7.77
CA ARG A 196 -4.26 15.37 -8.46
C ARG A 196 -4.09 15.34 -9.98
N VAL A 197 -2.85 15.22 -10.46
CA VAL A 197 -2.56 15.05 -11.89
C VAL A 197 -3.07 13.70 -12.39
N PHE A 198 -2.81 12.63 -11.65
CA PHE A 198 -3.28 11.28 -11.98
C PHE A 198 -4.80 11.19 -12.00
N ASP A 199 -5.48 11.79 -11.05
CA ASP A 199 -6.95 11.79 -10.99
C ASP A 199 -7.57 12.57 -12.15
N ARG A 200 -6.99 13.73 -12.51
CA ARG A 200 -7.49 14.60 -13.59
C ARG A 200 -7.24 14.03 -14.98
N HIS A 201 -6.06 13.47 -15.22
CA HIS A 201 -5.56 13.11 -16.55
C HIS A 201 -5.44 11.61 -16.79
N GLY A 202 -5.54 10.79 -15.73
CA GLY A 202 -5.44 9.33 -15.82
C GLY A 202 -6.56 8.73 -16.66
N GLU A 203 -6.25 7.61 -17.32
CA GLU A 203 -7.23 6.89 -18.14
C GLU A 203 -8.35 6.29 -17.29
N ARG A 204 -9.60 6.66 -17.57
CA ARG A 204 -10.80 6.19 -16.85
C ARG A 204 -11.66 5.23 -17.66
N LYS A 205 -11.57 5.27 -18.99
CA LYS A 205 -12.45 4.52 -19.89
C LYS A 205 -11.97 3.09 -20.12
N SER A 206 -10.65 2.90 -20.14
CA SER A 206 -10.04 1.60 -20.42
C SER A 206 -9.17 1.13 -19.27
N ARG A 207 -9.64 0.10 -18.56
CA ARG A 207 -8.91 -0.50 -17.44
C ARG A 207 -7.54 -1.10 -17.80
N SER A 208 -7.38 -1.51 -19.06
CA SER A 208 -6.12 -2.08 -19.58
C SER A 208 -5.09 -1.01 -19.93
N LYS A 209 -5.53 0.23 -20.14
CA LYS A 209 -4.65 1.37 -20.47
C LYS A 209 -4.34 2.26 -19.27
N ALA A 210 -4.96 2.01 -18.13
CA ALA A 210 -4.80 2.79 -16.90
C ALA A 210 -3.76 2.18 -15.96
#